data_a0cbe63f22a5f0190621ebcda96eabba
#
_entry.id   a0cbe63f22a5f0190621ebcda96eabba
#
_cell.length_a   1.000
_cell.length_b   1.000
_cell.length_c   1.000
_cell.angle_alpha   90.00
_cell.angle_beta   90.00
_cell.angle_gamma   90.00
#
_symmetry.space_group_name_H-M   'P 1'
#
loop_
_entity.id
_entity.type
_entity.pdbx_description
1 polymer ?
#
loop_
_entity_poly.entity_id
_entity_poly.type
_entity_poly.pdbx_seq_one_letter_code
_entity_poly.pdbx_strand_id
1 'polypeptide(L)'
;MPLQLAFETFGEGPPAVILHGLFGSGRNWRGIAQALSARYRVYCVDLRNHGASPWAATMSYPEMAADVRMLIETEGLDRPVVIGHSMGGKTAMALALESPATVGRLAVVDIAPASYPDQITPYLDAMRGVDTTSMTQRAEAMHQMSQRVPDAQTVSFLMQNLVLREEHYDWRLNLSAISAAVP
;
A
#
# COMPACT_ATOMS: atom_id res chain seq x y z
N MET A 1 10.46 10.96 10.39
CA MET A 1 11.56 9.96 10.35
C MET A 1 11.09 8.78 9.50
N PRO A 2 12.00 8.14 8.72
CA PRO A 2 11.67 6.92 7.98
C PRO A 2 11.24 5.78 8.91
N LEU A 3 10.36 4.91 8.41
CA LEU A 3 9.81 3.77 9.14
C LEU A 3 10.36 2.47 8.57
N GLN A 4 10.55 1.47 9.45
CA GLN A 4 10.86 0.12 9.02
C GLN A 4 9.60 -0.53 8.45
N LEU A 5 9.56 -0.71 7.13
CA LEU A 5 8.41 -1.26 6.43
C LEU A 5 8.36 -2.78 6.54
N ALA A 6 7.16 -3.33 6.63
CA ALA A 6 6.92 -4.77 6.49
C ALA A 6 6.94 -5.19 5.02
N PHE A 7 7.43 -6.40 4.75
CA PHE A 7 7.46 -6.95 3.41
C PHE A 7 7.45 -8.48 3.41
N GLU A 8 7.12 -9.06 2.27
CA GLU A 8 7.30 -10.49 1.98
C GLU A 8 8.26 -10.63 0.81
N THR A 9 9.07 -11.71 0.81
CA THR A 9 10.03 -11.99 -0.26
C THR A 9 9.69 -13.25 -1.03
N PHE A 10 9.99 -13.23 -2.34
CA PHE A 10 9.77 -14.36 -3.26
C PHE A 10 10.98 -14.52 -4.18
N GLY A 11 11.47 -15.75 -4.34
CA GLY A 11 12.57 -16.07 -5.24
C GLY A 11 13.94 -15.62 -4.76
N GLU A 12 14.90 -15.78 -5.67
CA GLU A 12 16.32 -15.43 -5.51
C GLU A 12 16.79 -14.66 -6.75
N GLY A 13 17.95 -14.00 -6.65
CA GLY A 13 18.55 -13.24 -7.76
C GLY A 13 18.53 -11.72 -7.57
N PRO A 14 18.63 -10.93 -8.64
CA PRO A 14 18.64 -9.47 -8.56
C PRO A 14 17.40 -8.93 -7.85
N PRO A 15 17.53 -7.88 -7.00
CA PRO A 15 16.41 -7.39 -6.22
C PRO A 15 15.38 -6.63 -7.07
N ALA A 16 14.09 -6.87 -6.74
CA ALA A 16 12.95 -6.10 -7.24
C ALA A 16 12.03 -5.73 -6.07
N VAL A 17 11.61 -4.48 -5.99
CA VAL A 17 10.74 -3.95 -4.94
C VAL A 17 9.41 -3.57 -5.56
N ILE A 18 8.30 -4.09 -5.03
CA ILE A 18 6.95 -3.80 -5.49
C ILE A 18 6.22 -2.96 -4.44
N LEU A 19 5.69 -1.81 -4.87
CA LEU A 19 4.95 -0.84 -4.06
C LEU A 19 3.48 -0.81 -4.53
N HIS A 20 2.57 -1.12 -3.62
CA HIS A 20 1.13 -1.19 -3.89
C HIS A 20 0.46 0.19 -4.00
N GLY A 21 -0.75 0.23 -4.54
CA GLY A 21 -1.62 1.41 -4.56
C GLY A 21 -2.34 1.63 -3.23
N LEU A 22 -3.03 2.78 -3.12
CA LEU A 22 -3.83 3.14 -1.95
C LEU A 22 -4.85 2.04 -1.62
N PHE A 23 -5.08 1.81 -0.34
CA PHE A 23 -5.89 0.73 0.22
C PHE A 23 -5.39 -0.70 -0.07
N GLY A 24 -4.28 -0.84 -0.80
CA GLY A 24 -3.64 -2.12 -1.07
C GLY A 24 -2.66 -2.56 0.01
N SER A 25 -1.98 -3.65 -0.29
CA SER A 25 -0.85 -4.18 0.49
C SER A 25 0.04 -5.03 -0.41
N GLY A 26 1.20 -5.42 0.06
CA GLY A 26 2.11 -6.35 -0.65
C GLY A 26 1.41 -7.66 -1.04
N ARG A 27 0.43 -8.10 -0.26
CA ARG A 27 -0.35 -9.34 -0.53
C ARG A 27 -1.07 -9.30 -1.89
N ASN A 28 -1.49 -8.13 -2.36
CA ASN A 28 -2.16 -7.98 -3.65
C ASN A 28 -1.23 -8.32 -4.83
N TRP A 29 0.08 -8.30 -4.59
CA TRP A 29 1.11 -8.51 -5.61
C TRP A 29 1.72 -9.92 -5.59
N ARG A 30 1.30 -10.80 -4.68
CA ARG A 30 1.87 -12.16 -4.53
C ARG A 30 1.90 -12.97 -5.82
N GLY A 31 0.82 -12.93 -6.61
CA GLY A 31 0.76 -13.67 -7.88
C GLY A 31 1.80 -13.17 -8.90
N ILE A 32 1.97 -11.83 -8.99
CA ILE A 32 2.99 -11.21 -9.86
C ILE A 32 4.39 -11.49 -9.30
N ALA A 33 4.57 -11.38 -7.99
CA ALA A 33 5.84 -11.68 -7.34
C ALA A 33 6.27 -13.14 -7.58
N GLN A 34 5.36 -14.09 -7.49
CA GLN A 34 5.63 -15.49 -7.83
C GLN A 34 6.05 -15.67 -9.29
N ALA A 35 5.40 -14.98 -10.23
CA ALA A 35 5.80 -15.04 -11.64
C ALA A 35 7.19 -14.42 -11.87
N LEU A 36 7.52 -13.33 -11.19
CA LEU A 36 8.82 -12.67 -11.29
C LEU A 36 9.92 -13.40 -10.53
N SER A 37 9.59 -14.24 -9.54
CA SER A 37 10.52 -14.94 -8.67
C SER A 37 11.43 -15.94 -9.42
N ALA A 38 11.06 -16.31 -10.65
CA ALA A 38 11.92 -17.09 -11.52
C ALA A 38 13.23 -16.38 -11.94
N ARG A 39 13.27 -15.02 -11.79
CA ARG A 39 14.41 -14.19 -12.25
C ARG A 39 14.87 -13.16 -11.22
N TYR A 40 14.05 -12.86 -10.23
CA TYR A 40 14.27 -11.78 -9.27
C TYR A 40 14.01 -12.26 -7.85
N ARG A 41 14.73 -11.70 -6.88
CA ARG A 41 14.29 -11.68 -5.49
C ARG A 41 13.35 -10.51 -5.31
N VAL A 42 12.06 -10.81 -5.20
CA VAL A 42 10.99 -9.80 -5.18
C VAL A 42 10.59 -9.49 -3.74
N TYR A 43 10.57 -8.21 -3.40
CA TYR A 43 10.11 -7.66 -2.12
C TYR A 43 8.75 -7.02 -2.33
N CYS A 44 7.68 -7.65 -1.83
CA CYS A 44 6.33 -7.08 -1.81
C CYS A 44 6.16 -6.27 -0.52
N VAL A 45 6.23 -4.96 -0.62
CA VAL A 45 6.31 -4.05 0.53
C VAL A 45 4.92 -3.53 0.90
N ASP A 46 4.62 -3.50 2.19
CA ASP A 46 3.51 -2.72 2.74
C ASP A 46 4.00 -1.29 3.01
N LEU A 47 3.41 -0.30 2.38
CA LEU A 47 3.75 1.11 2.62
C LEU A 47 3.22 1.57 4.00
N ARG A 48 3.79 2.65 4.58
CA ARG A 48 3.30 3.23 5.86
C ARG A 48 1.79 3.36 5.85
N ASN A 49 1.17 3.20 7.00
CA ASN A 49 -0.28 3.26 7.21
C ASN A 49 -1.10 2.16 6.51
N HIS A 50 -0.42 1.15 5.92
CA HIS A 50 -1.03 0.03 5.22
C HIS A 50 -0.47 -1.32 5.71
N GLY A 51 -1.26 -2.38 5.50
CA GLY A 51 -0.82 -3.75 5.73
C GLY A 51 -0.31 -4.02 7.14
N ALA A 52 0.88 -4.58 7.24
CA ALA A 52 1.58 -4.86 8.49
C ALA A 52 2.63 -3.78 8.84
N SER A 53 2.80 -2.76 8.00
CA SER A 53 3.72 -1.66 8.26
C SER A 53 3.22 -0.73 9.37
N PRO A 54 4.14 -0.03 10.06
CA PRO A 54 3.77 0.89 11.14
C PRO A 54 2.86 2.02 10.67
N TRP A 55 2.01 2.48 11.59
CA TRP A 55 1.20 3.67 11.43
C TRP A 55 2.01 4.92 11.77
N ALA A 56 1.79 5.98 10.99
CA ALA A 56 2.33 7.32 11.21
C ALA A 56 1.22 8.36 11.02
N ALA A 57 1.41 9.52 11.63
CA ALA A 57 0.45 10.63 11.51
C ALA A 57 0.41 11.24 10.09
N THR A 58 1.48 11.05 9.31
CA THR A 58 1.64 11.63 7.97
C THR A 58 2.05 10.57 6.94
N MET A 59 1.73 10.84 5.66
CA MET A 59 2.11 9.96 4.55
C MET A 59 2.25 10.72 3.23
N SER A 60 3.11 11.72 3.21
CA SER A 60 3.50 12.37 1.95
C SER A 60 4.37 11.46 1.08
N TYR A 61 4.41 11.70 -0.23
CA TYR A 61 5.25 10.94 -1.15
C TYR A 61 6.75 10.99 -0.79
N PRO A 62 7.33 12.13 -0.37
CA PRO A 62 8.71 12.16 0.13
C PRO A 62 8.93 11.28 1.37
N GLU A 63 8.00 11.24 2.30
CA GLU A 63 8.11 10.38 3.48
C GLU A 63 8.04 8.89 3.12
N MET A 64 7.11 8.52 2.24
CA MET A 64 7.01 7.14 1.73
C MET A 64 8.27 6.74 0.94
N ALA A 65 8.82 7.64 0.14
CA ALA A 65 10.09 7.42 -0.59
C ALA A 65 11.26 7.22 0.38
N ALA A 66 11.32 8.01 1.46
CA ALA A 66 12.35 7.86 2.50
C ALA A 66 12.25 6.51 3.22
N ASP A 67 11.04 6.00 3.48
CA ASP A 67 10.85 4.65 4.05
C ASP A 67 11.38 3.56 3.11
N VAL A 68 11.01 3.64 1.83
CA VAL A 68 11.46 2.67 0.82
C VAL A 68 12.97 2.73 0.64
N ARG A 69 13.58 3.93 0.66
CA ARG A 69 15.03 4.09 0.63
C ARG A 69 15.67 3.41 1.82
N MET A 70 15.15 3.62 3.03
CA MET A 70 15.67 2.97 4.24
C MET A 70 15.58 1.45 4.15
N LEU A 71 14.47 0.90 3.62
CA LEU A 71 14.33 -0.54 3.38
C LEU A 71 15.41 -1.04 2.42
N ILE A 72 15.64 -0.37 1.29
CA ILE A 72 16.65 -0.73 0.29
C ILE A 72 18.05 -0.74 0.92
N GLU A 73 18.38 0.28 1.72
CA GLU A 73 19.65 0.39 2.43
C GLU A 73 19.81 -0.71 3.49
N THR A 74 18.78 -0.94 4.32
CA THR A 74 18.81 -1.92 5.42
C THR A 74 18.93 -3.35 4.91
N GLU A 75 18.20 -3.69 3.83
CA GLU A 75 18.26 -5.01 3.20
C GLU A 75 19.46 -5.18 2.25
N GLY A 76 20.30 -4.16 2.09
CA GLY A 76 21.49 -4.21 1.23
C GLY A 76 21.16 -4.45 -0.24
N LEU A 77 20.06 -3.88 -0.75
CA LEU A 77 19.60 -4.10 -2.13
C LEU A 77 20.40 -3.22 -3.09
N ASP A 78 21.25 -3.82 -3.91
CA ASP A 78 22.03 -3.09 -4.89
C ASP A 78 21.16 -2.70 -6.09
N ARG A 79 20.81 -1.42 -6.19
CA ARG A 79 20.09 -0.80 -7.29
C ARG A 79 18.90 -1.62 -7.80
N PRO A 80 17.89 -1.91 -6.97
CA PRO A 80 16.76 -2.76 -7.33
C PRO A 80 15.95 -2.19 -8.50
N VAL A 81 15.20 -3.08 -9.16
CA VAL A 81 14.05 -2.68 -9.97
C VAL A 81 12.94 -2.26 -9.02
N VAL A 82 12.47 -1.02 -9.09
CA VAL A 82 11.35 -0.54 -8.29
C VAL A 82 10.10 -0.48 -9.16
N ILE A 83 9.06 -1.21 -8.78
CA ILE A 83 7.78 -1.30 -9.48
C ILE A 83 6.72 -0.68 -8.57
N GLY A 84 6.08 0.40 -9.01
CA GLY A 84 5.06 1.09 -8.23
C GLY A 84 3.75 1.21 -8.97
N HIS A 85 2.64 0.87 -8.31
CA HIS A 85 1.30 1.02 -8.84
C HIS A 85 0.57 2.19 -8.17
N SER A 86 -0.06 3.06 -8.94
CA SER A 86 -0.87 4.18 -8.44
C SER A 86 -0.10 5.01 -7.40
N MET A 87 -0.54 5.09 -6.13
CA MET A 87 0.17 5.72 -5.01
C MET A 87 1.62 5.22 -4.90
N GLY A 88 1.84 3.89 -4.97
CA GLY A 88 3.19 3.32 -4.99
C GLY A 88 4.02 3.74 -6.19
N GLY A 89 3.37 4.02 -7.34
CA GLY A 89 4.01 4.57 -8.53
C GLY A 89 4.52 5.98 -8.29
N LYS A 90 3.74 6.85 -7.68
CA LYS A 90 4.17 8.21 -7.27
C LYS A 90 5.28 8.17 -6.21
N THR A 91 5.18 7.24 -5.27
CA THR A 91 6.23 6.98 -4.27
C THR A 91 7.54 6.57 -4.94
N ALA A 92 7.47 5.66 -5.93
CA ALA A 92 8.64 5.21 -6.68
C ALA A 92 9.26 6.33 -7.55
N MET A 93 8.42 7.19 -8.14
CA MET A 93 8.89 8.40 -8.85
C MET A 93 9.62 9.36 -7.90
N ALA A 94 9.03 9.63 -6.72
CA ALA A 94 9.66 10.49 -5.71
C ALA A 94 11.02 9.91 -5.28
N LEU A 95 11.10 8.62 -4.99
CA LEU A 95 12.35 7.94 -4.65
C LEU A 95 13.40 8.09 -5.77
N ALA A 96 13.01 7.85 -7.03
CA ALA A 96 13.94 7.94 -8.15
C ALA A 96 14.45 9.38 -8.40
N LEU A 97 13.64 10.40 -8.11
CA LEU A 97 14.02 11.80 -8.24
C LEU A 97 14.92 12.27 -7.07
N GLU A 98 14.58 11.88 -5.84
CA GLU A 98 15.30 12.30 -4.63
C GLU A 98 16.60 11.51 -4.42
N SER A 99 16.63 10.26 -4.85
CA SER A 99 17.76 9.32 -4.64
C SER A 99 18.02 8.48 -5.89
N PRO A 100 18.44 9.07 -7.02
CA PRO A 100 18.58 8.38 -8.31
C PRO A 100 19.60 7.24 -8.27
N ALA A 101 20.61 7.33 -7.42
CA ALA A 101 21.61 6.27 -7.26
C ALA A 101 21.03 4.99 -6.63
N THR A 102 19.94 5.09 -5.88
CA THR A 102 19.31 3.97 -5.17
C THR A 102 18.50 3.07 -6.11
N VAL A 103 17.93 3.62 -7.19
CA VAL A 103 17.04 2.91 -8.10
C VAL A 103 17.80 2.44 -9.35
N GLY A 104 17.79 1.14 -9.61
CA GLY A 104 18.38 0.59 -10.83
C GLY A 104 17.51 0.77 -12.05
N ARG A 105 16.24 0.44 -11.91
CA ARG A 105 15.19 0.64 -12.95
C ARG A 105 13.87 0.98 -12.27
N LEU A 106 13.08 1.81 -12.95
CA LEU A 106 11.75 2.21 -12.47
C LEU A 106 10.68 1.69 -13.44
N ALA A 107 9.67 1.02 -12.89
CA ALA A 107 8.43 0.69 -13.60
C ALA A 107 7.25 1.35 -12.88
N VAL A 108 6.50 2.18 -13.58
CA VAL A 108 5.32 2.86 -13.07
C VAL A 108 4.09 2.27 -13.73
N VAL A 109 3.14 1.83 -12.92
CA VAL A 109 1.93 1.14 -13.36
C VAL A 109 0.71 1.99 -13.03
N ASP A 110 -0.07 2.29 -14.06
CA ASP A 110 -1.41 2.90 -13.99
C ASP A 110 -1.47 4.24 -13.23
N ILE A 111 -0.48 5.11 -13.43
CA ILE A 111 -0.44 6.46 -12.86
C ILE A 111 0.53 7.35 -13.63
N ALA A 112 0.24 8.64 -13.69
CA ALA A 112 1.14 9.67 -14.22
C ALA A 112 1.63 10.62 -13.10
N PRO A 113 2.74 11.37 -13.34
CA PRO A 113 3.22 12.42 -12.43
C PRO A 113 2.37 13.69 -12.56
N ALA A 114 1.07 13.56 -12.32
CA ALA A 114 0.07 14.61 -12.43
C ALA A 114 -0.84 14.64 -11.22
N SER A 115 -1.53 15.77 -11.00
CA SER A 115 -2.62 15.86 -10.04
C SER A 115 -3.88 15.20 -10.62
N TYR A 116 -4.64 14.55 -9.75
CA TYR A 116 -5.91 13.93 -10.09
C TYR A 116 -7.02 14.53 -9.23
N PRO A 117 -8.24 14.64 -9.75
CA PRO A 117 -9.41 14.98 -8.92
C PRO A 117 -9.54 13.98 -7.77
N ASP A 118 -10.07 14.45 -6.64
CA ASP A 118 -10.34 13.56 -5.50
C ASP A 118 -11.42 12.53 -5.86
N GLN A 119 -11.01 11.27 -5.86
CA GLN A 119 -11.89 10.11 -6.02
C GLN A 119 -11.79 9.17 -4.81
N ILE A 120 -11.06 9.59 -3.78
CA ILE A 120 -10.68 8.75 -2.64
C ILE A 120 -11.57 9.01 -1.43
N THR A 121 -11.92 10.26 -1.18
CA THR A 121 -12.76 10.66 -0.03
C THR A 121 -14.04 9.84 0.10
N PRO A 122 -14.81 9.53 -0.97
CA PRO A 122 -16.01 8.70 -0.85
C PRO A 122 -15.75 7.30 -0.28
N TYR A 123 -14.60 6.69 -0.61
CA TYR A 123 -14.23 5.38 -0.08
C TYR A 123 -13.79 5.45 1.38
N LEU A 124 -13.07 6.50 1.76
CA LEU A 124 -12.68 6.75 3.15
C LEU A 124 -13.92 6.96 4.03
N ASP A 125 -14.88 7.74 3.56
CA ASP A 125 -16.13 8.01 4.27
C ASP A 125 -16.96 6.72 4.39
N ALA A 126 -17.01 5.90 3.34
CA ALA A 126 -17.66 4.60 3.39
C ALA A 126 -17.03 3.69 4.45
N MET A 127 -15.69 3.59 4.49
CA MET A 127 -14.97 2.77 5.47
C MET A 127 -15.15 3.30 6.90
N ARG A 128 -15.08 4.61 7.12
CA ARG A 128 -15.32 5.23 8.42
C ARG A 128 -16.75 5.08 8.92
N GLY A 129 -17.70 5.03 7.99
CA GLY A 129 -19.10 4.82 8.29
C GLY A 129 -19.47 3.39 8.69
N VAL A 130 -18.55 2.44 8.64
CA VAL A 130 -18.76 1.08 9.14
C VAL A 130 -18.59 1.08 10.66
N ASP A 131 -19.62 0.67 11.37
CA ASP A 131 -19.53 0.48 12.83
C ASP A 131 -18.80 -0.82 13.15
N THR A 132 -17.48 -0.73 13.32
CA THR A 132 -16.63 -1.87 13.65
C THR A 132 -16.72 -2.27 15.13
N THR A 133 -17.36 -1.46 15.98
CA THR A 133 -17.40 -1.68 17.43
C THR A 133 -18.54 -2.58 17.88
N SER A 134 -19.69 -2.52 17.20
CA SER A 134 -20.89 -3.30 17.54
C SER A 134 -21.07 -4.57 16.70
N MET A 135 -20.37 -4.67 15.57
CA MET A 135 -20.50 -5.80 14.66
C MET A 135 -19.88 -7.08 15.19
N THR A 136 -20.59 -8.19 14.99
CA THR A 136 -20.13 -9.54 15.36
C THR A 136 -19.67 -10.38 14.18
N GLN A 137 -20.08 -10.00 12.97
CA GLN A 137 -19.79 -10.73 11.75
C GLN A 137 -19.28 -9.80 10.64
N ARG A 138 -18.29 -10.27 9.90
CA ARG A 138 -17.74 -9.57 8.72
C ARG A 138 -18.81 -9.22 7.68
N ALA A 139 -19.87 -10.02 7.58
CA ALA A 139 -20.99 -9.80 6.66
C ALA A 139 -21.73 -8.48 6.94
N GLU A 140 -21.79 -8.03 8.19
CA GLU A 140 -22.40 -6.76 8.57
C GLU A 140 -21.65 -5.57 7.96
N ALA A 141 -20.32 -5.57 8.06
CA ALA A 141 -19.49 -4.56 7.40
C ALA A 141 -19.63 -4.61 5.88
N MET A 142 -19.65 -5.79 5.28
CA MET A 142 -19.86 -5.97 3.86
C MET A 142 -21.18 -5.35 3.41
N HIS A 143 -22.27 -5.58 4.17
CA HIS A 143 -23.57 -4.98 3.89
C HIS A 143 -23.52 -3.45 3.98
N GLN A 144 -22.93 -2.88 5.05
CA GLN A 144 -22.80 -1.44 5.24
C GLN A 144 -21.96 -0.79 4.12
N MET A 145 -20.87 -1.43 3.71
CA MET A 145 -20.04 -0.97 2.59
C MET A 145 -20.80 -0.98 1.26
N SER A 146 -21.55 -2.05 0.97
CA SER A 146 -22.32 -2.18 -0.29
C SER A 146 -23.44 -1.15 -0.42
N GLN A 147 -23.92 -0.57 0.66
CA GLN A 147 -24.88 0.53 0.64
C GLN A 147 -24.24 1.87 0.24
N ARG A 148 -22.92 2.02 0.39
CA ARG A 148 -22.17 3.27 0.19
C ARG A 148 -21.30 3.24 -1.06
N VAL A 149 -20.82 2.07 -1.45
CA VAL A 149 -19.95 1.85 -2.60
C VAL A 149 -20.69 0.94 -3.59
N PRO A 150 -21.09 1.46 -4.78
CA PRO A 150 -21.92 0.69 -5.73
C PRO A 150 -21.18 -0.50 -6.37
N ASP A 151 -19.86 -0.37 -6.58
CA ASP A 151 -19.08 -1.40 -7.23
C ASP A 151 -18.64 -2.51 -6.27
N ALA A 152 -19.13 -3.72 -6.50
CA ALA A 152 -18.88 -4.89 -5.65
C ALA A 152 -17.39 -5.31 -5.64
N GLN A 153 -16.65 -5.08 -6.72
CA GLN A 153 -15.22 -5.39 -6.76
C GLN A 153 -14.44 -4.43 -5.87
N THR A 154 -14.77 -3.14 -5.91
CA THR A 154 -14.21 -2.13 -5.02
C THR A 154 -14.54 -2.45 -3.56
N VAL A 155 -15.80 -2.79 -3.24
CA VAL A 155 -16.17 -3.22 -1.88
C VAL A 155 -15.31 -4.40 -1.43
N SER A 156 -15.19 -5.44 -2.26
CA SER A 156 -14.38 -6.62 -1.95
C SER A 156 -12.91 -6.27 -1.70
N PHE A 157 -12.35 -5.37 -2.50
CA PHE A 157 -10.98 -4.89 -2.36
C PHE A 157 -10.79 -4.11 -1.04
N LEU A 158 -11.64 -3.14 -0.75
CA LEU A 158 -11.57 -2.34 0.49
C LEU A 158 -11.71 -3.23 1.73
N MET A 159 -12.64 -4.18 1.69
CA MET A 159 -12.91 -5.14 2.76
C MET A 159 -11.74 -6.07 3.08
N GLN A 160 -10.73 -6.21 2.21
CA GLN A 160 -9.49 -6.95 2.54
C GLN A 160 -8.74 -6.34 3.72
N ASN A 161 -8.99 -5.06 4.01
CA ASN A 161 -8.38 -4.33 5.11
C ASN A 161 -9.14 -4.46 6.43
N LEU A 162 -10.33 -5.07 6.45
CA LEU A 162 -11.04 -5.34 7.68
C LEU A 162 -10.50 -6.63 8.31
N VAL A 163 -9.99 -6.53 9.52
CA VAL A 163 -9.36 -7.63 10.26
C VAL A 163 -10.04 -7.83 11.61
N LEU A 164 -10.12 -9.07 12.05
CA LEU A 164 -10.51 -9.41 13.42
C LEU A 164 -9.28 -9.28 14.31
N ARG A 165 -9.35 -8.43 15.34
CA ARG A 165 -8.35 -8.25 16.37
C ARG A 165 -8.97 -8.67 17.71
N GLU A 166 -8.41 -9.70 18.33
CA GLU A 166 -8.96 -10.27 19.55
C GLU A 166 -10.46 -10.58 19.38
N GLU A 167 -11.36 -9.75 19.89
CA GLU A 167 -12.81 -9.96 19.86
C GLU A 167 -13.56 -8.89 19.03
N HIS A 168 -12.87 -7.94 18.38
CA HIS A 168 -13.50 -6.88 17.59
C HIS A 168 -12.88 -6.74 16.19
N TYR A 169 -13.68 -6.21 15.28
CA TYR A 169 -13.20 -5.87 13.94
C TYR A 169 -12.57 -4.48 13.92
N ASP A 170 -11.51 -4.33 13.12
CA ASP A 170 -10.83 -3.05 12.94
C ASP A 170 -10.24 -2.95 11.54
N TRP A 171 -10.01 -1.72 11.10
CA TRP A 171 -9.31 -1.46 9.84
C TRP A 171 -7.80 -1.59 10.03
N ARG A 172 -7.16 -2.34 9.15
CA ARG A 172 -5.69 -2.44 9.08
C ARG A 172 -5.04 -1.14 8.59
N LEU A 173 -5.83 -0.27 7.98
CA LEU A 173 -5.41 1.02 7.44
C LEU A 173 -5.53 2.12 8.50
N ASN A 174 -4.55 3.02 8.54
CA ASN A 174 -4.67 4.27 9.30
C ASN A 174 -5.53 5.27 8.52
N LEU A 175 -6.86 5.10 8.59
CA LEU A 175 -7.81 5.92 7.84
C LEU A 175 -7.68 7.43 8.13
N SER A 176 -7.26 7.78 9.34
CA SER A 176 -7.07 9.19 9.74
C SER A 176 -5.90 9.83 9.01
N ALA A 177 -4.74 9.18 8.99
CA ALA A 177 -3.56 9.67 8.28
C ALA A 177 -3.76 9.66 6.77
N ILE A 178 -4.42 8.62 6.22
CA ILE A 178 -4.73 8.53 4.80
C ILE A 178 -5.63 9.70 4.38
N SER A 179 -6.70 9.97 5.15
CA SER A 179 -7.60 11.09 4.85
C SER A 179 -6.94 12.45 4.93
N ALA A 180 -6.03 12.65 5.87
CA ALA A 180 -5.27 13.91 5.98
C ALA A 180 -4.28 14.11 4.82
N ALA A 181 -3.93 13.04 4.10
CA ALA A 181 -3.00 13.07 2.96
C ALA A 181 -3.70 13.16 1.59
N VAL A 182 -5.01 12.99 1.53
CA VAL A 182 -5.81 13.22 0.31
C VAL A 182 -5.92 14.73 0.10
N PRO A 183 -5.54 15.28 -1.06
CA PRO A 183 -5.55 16.71 -1.36
C PRO A 183 -6.97 17.28 -1.48
#